data_fcd039bb94156007d4c7233f0a8d5a93
#
_entry.id   fcd039bb94156007d4c7233f0a8d5a93
#
_cell.length_a   1.000
_cell.length_b   1.000
_cell.length_c   1.000
_cell.angle_alpha   90.00
_cell.angle_beta   90.00
_cell.angle_gamma   90.00
#
_symmetry.space_group_name_H-M   'P 1'
#
loop_
_entity.id
_entity.type
_entity.pdbx_description
1 polymer ?
#
loop_
_entity_poly.entity_id
_entity_poly.type
_entity_poly.pdbx_seq_one_letter_code
_entity_poly.pdbx_strand_id
1 'polypeptide(L)'
;MSTILKVILDKIKAKNPKHYEKLVTHLEGYGDAYENLANSFFNKYNEYLERNQKSIDFGVDCYLHMIEDMLEERFKFIREGKYSNSSFDDVEKRIYGNPEIMTYHMHGLVLAQFLWFDQYERILFFVENINKYAKDGKKYLEIGGGHGLYMNEAVNLLTEIEKFDLVDISQSSLDLAEGIINKTKVNYFLKNIFDFRESETYDFITMGEVLEHVEEPLSLLNKINQLLNKDGVCYITTPINAPMIDHIYLFHNETEIRDMLNQAGFEIIEERIVISEKITE
;
A
#
# COMPACT_ATOMS: atom_id res chain seq x y z
N MET A 1 16.45 20.54 14.80
CA MET A 1 15.99 20.62 13.40
C MET A 1 14.55 20.09 13.36
N SER A 2 13.71 20.63 12.50
CA SER A 2 12.36 20.09 12.33
C SER A 2 12.43 18.70 11.68
N THR A 3 11.61 17.75 12.13
CA THR A 3 11.52 16.41 11.50
C THR A 3 10.87 16.50 10.13
N ILE A 4 11.13 15.55 9.23
CA ILE A 4 10.54 15.55 7.87
C ILE A 4 9.02 15.45 7.92
N LEU A 5 8.45 14.66 8.84
CA LEU A 5 7.00 14.60 9.07
C LEU A 5 6.42 15.97 9.40
N LYS A 6 7.07 16.73 10.31
CA LYS A 6 6.63 18.08 10.65
C LYS A 6 6.71 19.02 9.45
N VAL A 7 7.76 18.92 8.63
CA VAL A 7 7.89 19.73 7.40
C VAL A 7 6.74 19.42 6.43
N ILE A 8 6.37 18.15 6.25
CA ILE A 8 5.24 17.74 5.41
C ILE A 8 3.94 18.36 5.94
N LEU A 9 3.67 18.20 7.23
CA LEU A 9 2.46 18.74 7.86
C LEU A 9 2.37 20.27 7.77
N ASP A 10 3.48 20.99 7.99
CA ASP A 10 3.52 22.45 7.87
C ASP A 10 3.22 22.91 6.43
N LYS A 11 3.71 22.16 5.41
CA LYS A 11 3.40 22.44 3.99
C LYS A 11 1.94 22.16 3.63
N ILE A 12 1.37 21.06 4.13
CA ILE A 12 -0.07 20.76 3.97
C ILE A 12 -0.89 21.87 4.63
N LYS A 13 -0.52 22.31 5.84
CA LYS A 13 -1.19 23.41 6.55
C LYS A 13 -1.20 24.70 5.73
N ALA A 14 -0.09 25.01 5.08
CA ALA A 14 0.02 26.22 4.25
C ALA A 14 -0.86 26.16 2.99
N LYS A 15 -1.02 24.97 2.37
CA LYS A 15 -1.76 24.77 1.11
C LYS A 15 -3.24 24.43 1.34
N ASN A 16 -3.54 23.62 2.36
CA ASN A 16 -4.91 23.16 2.69
C ASN A 16 -5.11 23.08 4.22
N PRO A 17 -5.37 24.23 4.90
CA PRO A 17 -5.53 24.28 6.36
C PRO A 17 -6.63 23.37 6.89
N LYS A 18 -7.76 23.25 6.19
CA LYS A 18 -8.90 22.39 6.60
C LYS A 18 -8.54 20.92 6.60
N HIS A 19 -7.79 20.47 5.58
CA HIS A 19 -7.32 19.10 5.51
C HIS A 19 -6.29 18.82 6.63
N TYR A 20 -5.36 19.75 6.86
CA TYR A 20 -4.41 19.68 7.97
C TYR A 20 -5.10 19.46 9.32
N GLU A 21 -6.15 20.24 9.65
CA GLU A 21 -6.90 20.09 10.90
C GLU A 21 -7.47 18.68 11.08
N LYS A 22 -8.02 18.09 10.02
CA LYS A 22 -8.50 16.69 10.04
C LYS A 22 -7.35 15.70 10.29
N LEU A 23 -6.23 15.86 9.59
CA LEU A 23 -5.07 14.97 9.73
C LEU A 23 -4.55 14.98 11.17
N VAL A 24 -4.28 16.15 11.75
CA VAL A 24 -3.71 16.22 13.11
C VAL A 24 -4.65 15.66 14.16
N THR A 25 -5.97 15.85 14.01
CA THR A 25 -6.96 15.26 14.91
C THR A 25 -6.91 13.72 14.89
N HIS A 26 -6.71 13.12 13.73
CA HIS A 26 -6.60 11.66 13.61
C HIS A 26 -5.24 11.12 14.11
N LEU A 27 -4.19 11.93 14.01
CA LEU A 27 -2.83 11.55 14.43
C LEU A 27 -2.55 11.91 15.90
N GLU A 28 -3.44 12.66 16.55
CA GLU A 28 -3.35 12.93 17.99
C GLU A 28 -3.41 11.63 18.79
N GLY A 29 -2.39 11.42 19.63
CA GLY A 29 -2.28 10.23 20.48
C GLY A 29 -1.29 9.17 19.99
N TYR A 30 -0.81 9.25 18.75
CA TYR A 30 0.35 8.48 18.32
C TYR A 30 1.62 9.11 18.87
N GLY A 31 2.43 8.30 19.56
CA GLY A 31 3.66 8.75 20.21
C GLY A 31 4.92 8.53 19.35
N ASP A 32 6.07 8.49 20.05
CA ASP A 32 7.41 8.42 19.44
C ASP A 32 7.58 7.27 18.44
N ALA A 33 6.92 6.12 18.66
CA ALA A 33 7.02 4.98 17.73
C ALA A 33 6.49 5.31 16.34
N TYR A 34 5.34 6.00 16.27
CA TYR A 34 4.78 6.50 15.02
C TYR A 34 5.72 7.52 14.36
N GLU A 35 6.15 8.53 15.12
CA GLU A 35 7.02 9.58 14.59
C GLU A 35 8.33 9.00 14.06
N ASN A 36 8.93 8.04 14.76
CA ASN A 36 10.18 7.40 14.35
C ASN A 36 10.01 6.62 13.04
N LEU A 37 8.94 5.82 12.92
CA LEU A 37 8.68 5.03 11.72
C LEU A 37 8.37 5.95 10.53
N ALA A 38 7.49 6.93 10.70
CA ALA A 38 7.16 7.92 9.69
C ALA A 38 8.38 8.71 9.21
N ASN A 39 9.18 9.24 10.14
CA ASN A 39 10.38 10.00 9.80
C ASN A 39 11.44 9.12 9.12
N SER A 40 11.59 7.86 9.53
CA SER A 40 12.52 6.92 8.90
C SER A 40 12.17 6.73 7.41
N PHE A 41 10.91 6.47 7.11
CA PHE A 41 10.47 6.27 5.72
C PHE A 41 10.46 7.56 4.90
N PHE A 42 9.94 8.65 5.46
CA PHE A 42 9.90 9.94 4.77
C PHE A 42 11.28 10.55 4.50
N ASN A 43 12.28 10.26 5.33
CA ASN A 43 13.66 10.65 5.03
C ASN A 43 14.17 9.93 3.77
N LYS A 44 13.94 8.63 3.63
CA LYS A 44 14.30 7.89 2.41
C LYS A 44 13.56 8.42 1.18
N TYR A 45 12.29 8.73 1.34
CA TYR A 45 11.50 9.35 0.27
C TYR A 45 12.06 10.72 -0.11
N ASN A 46 12.41 11.57 0.86
CA ASN A 46 13.02 12.88 0.60
C ASN A 46 14.37 12.73 -0.12
N GLU A 47 15.22 11.79 0.31
CA GLU A 47 16.47 11.49 -0.38
C GLU A 47 16.25 11.02 -1.83
N TYR A 48 15.21 10.21 -2.07
CA TYR A 48 14.79 9.83 -3.42
C TYR A 48 14.38 11.05 -4.25
N LEU A 49 13.58 11.94 -3.70
CA LEU A 49 13.16 13.18 -4.37
C LEU A 49 14.37 14.07 -4.73
N GLU A 50 15.27 14.28 -3.79
CA GLU A 50 16.48 15.08 -3.99
C GLU A 50 17.37 14.51 -5.11
N ARG A 51 17.58 13.17 -5.15
CA ARG A 51 18.29 12.50 -6.24
C ARG A 51 17.64 12.73 -7.62
N ASN A 52 16.30 12.89 -7.62
CA ASN A 52 15.53 13.20 -8.83
C ASN A 52 15.27 14.71 -9.04
N GLN A 53 16.04 15.59 -8.39
CA GLN A 53 15.93 17.04 -8.48
C GLN A 53 14.53 17.58 -8.13
N LYS A 54 13.84 16.90 -7.24
CA LYS A 54 12.53 17.27 -6.68
C LYS A 54 12.67 17.60 -5.20
N SER A 55 11.70 18.34 -4.66
CA SER A 55 11.60 18.61 -3.23
C SER A 55 10.38 17.94 -2.62
N ILE A 56 10.29 17.94 -1.30
CA ILE A 56 9.11 17.43 -0.58
C ILE A 56 7.82 18.19 -0.94
N ASP A 57 7.91 19.43 -1.44
CA ASP A 57 6.74 20.17 -1.95
C ASP A 57 6.07 19.43 -3.10
N PHE A 58 6.85 18.81 -3.98
CA PHE A 58 6.32 17.98 -5.06
C PHE A 58 5.48 16.81 -4.51
N GLY A 59 5.99 16.11 -3.49
CA GLY A 59 5.23 15.03 -2.85
C GLY A 59 3.93 15.52 -2.21
N VAL A 60 3.97 16.68 -1.55
CA VAL A 60 2.78 17.29 -0.95
C VAL A 60 1.77 17.70 -2.03
N ASP A 61 2.21 18.25 -3.16
CA ASP A 61 1.31 18.60 -4.27
C ASP A 61 0.66 17.35 -4.87
N CYS A 62 1.42 16.29 -5.08
CA CYS A 62 0.90 14.99 -5.52
C CYS A 62 -0.16 14.45 -4.54
N TYR A 63 0.13 14.49 -3.24
CA TYR A 63 -0.81 14.05 -2.21
C TYR A 63 -2.12 14.84 -2.22
N LEU A 64 -2.05 16.15 -2.31
CA LEU A 64 -3.26 16.99 -2.34
C LEU A 64 -4.08 16.76 -3.61
N HIS A 65 -3.43 16.54 -4.75
CA HIS A 65 -4.11 16.19 -6.01
C HIS A 65 -4.81 14.82 -5.89
N MET A 66 -4.13 13.80 -5.34
CA MET A 66 -4.74 12.49 -5.08
C MET A 66 -5.97 12.60 -4.16
N ILE A 67 -5.94 13.48 -3.16
CA ILE A 67 -7.09 13.75 -2.27
C ILE A 67 -8.28 14.34 -3.06
N GLU A 68 -8.04 15.19 -4.05
CA GLU A 68 -9.10 15.75 -4.90
C GLU A 68 -9.78 14.65 -5.72
N ASP A 69 -9.01 13.77 -6.35
CA ASP A 69 -9.55 12.61 -7.09
C ASP A 69 -10.35 11.68 -6.19
N MET A 70 -9.82 11.37 -5.00
CA MET A 70 -10.50 10.53 -4.02
C MET A 70 -11.85 11.14 -3.60
N LEU A 71 -11.91 12.46 -3.40
CA LEU A 71 -13.17 13.14 -3.07
C LEU A 71 -14.18 13.05 -4.22
N GLU A 72 -13.74 13.20 -5.47
CA GLU A 72 -14.60 13.04 -6.65
C GLU A 72 -15.15 11.61 -6.75
N GLU A 73 -14.32 10.59 -6.59
CA GLU A 73 -14.75 9.19 -6.60
C GLU A 73 -15.70 8.89 -5.44
N ARG A 74 -15.47 9.47 -4.25
CA ARG A 74 -16.37 9.36 -3.11
C ARG A 74 -17.76 9.97 -3.41
N PHE A 75 -17.84 11.13 -4.03
CA PHE A 75 -19.12 11.73 -4.41
C PHE A 75 -19.87 10.88 -5.45
N LYS A 76 -19.16 10.28 -6.42
CA LYS A 76 -19.74 9.33 -7.37
C LYS A 76 -20.28 8.10 -6.64
N PHE A 77 -19.47 7.50 -5.74
CA PHE A 77 -19.85 6.34 -4.96
C PHE A 77 -21.10 6.57 -4.09
N ILE A 78 -21.17 7.70 -3.38
CA ILE A 78 -22.37 8.06 -2.57
C ILE A 78 -23.61 8.14 -3.44
N ARG A 79 -23.49 8.63 -4.66
CA ARG A 79 -24.63 8.78 -5.59
C ARG A 79 -25.04 7.46 -6.23
N GLU A 80 -24.09 6.59 -6.56
CA GLU A 80 -24.29 5.43 -7.43
C GLU A 80 -24.23 4.08 -6.69
N GLY A 81 -23.66 4.04 -5.49
CA GLY A 81 -23.51 2.83 -4.67
C GLY A 81 -22.51 1.81 -5.24
N LYS A 82 -21.64 2.23 -6.16
CA LYS A 82 -20.65 1.37 -6.82
C LYS A 82 -19.40 2.17 -7.17
N TYR A 83 -18.28 1.48 -7.41
CA TYR A 83 -17.08 2.10 -7.93
C TYR A 83 -17.25 2.55 -9.39
N SER A 84 -16.44 3.52 -9.81
CA SER A 84 -16.45 4.06 -11.16
C SER A 84 -15.91 3.09 -12.21
N ASN A 85 -15.10 2.12 -11.77
CA ASN A 85 -14.48 1.12 -12.64
C ASN A 85 -15.10 -0.26 -12.40
N SER A 86 -15.07 -1.08 -13.46
CA SER A 86 -15.51 -2.48 -13.42
C SER A 86 -14.65 -3.39 -14.31
N SER A 87 -13.57 -2.85 -14.88
CA SER A 87 -12.67 -3.56 -15.79
C SER A 87 -11.23 -3.19 -15.53
N PHE A 88 -10.39 -4.23 -15.37
CA PHE A 88 -8.95 -4.08 -15.21
C PHE A 88 -8.31 -3.47 -16.46
N ASP A 89 -8.73 -3.92 -17.65
CA ASP A 89 -8.22 -3.39 -18.93
C ASP A 89 -8.40 -1.87 -19.08
N ASP A 90 -9.52 -1.35 -18.58
CA ASP A 90 -9.80 0.10 -18.61
C ASP A 90 -8.95 0.86 -17.60
N VAL A 91 -8.78 0.32 -16.40
CA VAL A 91 -7.93 0.89 -15.35
C VAL A 91 -6.47 0.85 -15.78
N GLU A 92 -6.01 -0.29 -16.32
CA GLU A 92 -4.64 -0.44 -16.83
C GLU A 92 -4.32 0.64 -17.88
N LYS A 93 -5.18 0.86 -18.86
CA LYS A 93 -4.96 1.85 -19.91
C LYS A 93 -5.04 3.30 -19.42
N ARG A 94 -6.02 3.61 -18.56
CA ARG A 94 -6.28 4.98 -18.11
C ARG A 94 -5.40 5.42 -16.97
N ILE A 95 -5.09 4.52 -16.04
CA ILE A 95 -4.39 4.81 -14.79
C ILE A 95 -2.97 4.27 -14.84
N TYR A 96 -2.78 2.95 -14.82
CA TYR A 96 -1.44 2.34 -14.69
C TYR A 96 -0.54 2.60 -15.89
N GLY A 97 -1.11 2.67 -17.11
CA GLY A 97 -0.40 3.04 -18.34
C GLY A 97 -0.23 4.54 -18.54
N ASN A 98 -0.74 5.39 -17.64
CA ASN A 98 -0.61 6.84 -17.72
C ASN A 98 0.45 7.36 -16.72
N PRO A 99 1.66 7.74 -17.19
CA PRO A 99 2.74 8.17 -16.30
C PRO A 99 2.42 9.43 -15.48
N GLU A 100 1.58 10.32 -15.97
CA GLU A 100 1.19 11.54 -15.27
C GLU A 100 0.31 11.18 -14.06
N ILE A 101 -0.74 10.38 -14.26
CA ILE A 101 -1.62 9.92 -13.19
C ILE A 101 -0.83 9.08 -12.19
N MET A 102 -0.09 8.08 -12.66
CA MET A 102 0.71 7.22 -11.80
C MET A 102 1.75 8.00 -10.99
N THR A 103 2.32 9.08 -11.56
CA THR A 103 3.27 9.91 -10.82
C THR A 103 2.61 10.56 -9.62
N TYR A 104 1.54 11.35 -9.79
CA TYR A 104 0.95 12.03 -8.62
C TYR A 104 0.26 11.04 -7.68
N HIS A 105 -0.39 10.02 -8.20
CA HIS A 105 -1.08 9.02 -7.40
C HIS A 105 -0.11 8.26 -6.48
N MET A 106 0.96 7.69 -7.04
CA MET A 106 1.95 6.94 -6.27
C MET A 106 2.70 7.79 -5.26
N HIS A 107 3.12 9.01 -5.64
CA HIS A 107 3.75 9.94 -4.71
C HIS A 107 2.77 10.41 -3.62
N GLY A 108 1.49 10.52 -3.93
CA GLY A 108 0.43 10.79 -2.96
C GLY A 108 0.27 9.65 -1.95
N LEU A 109 0.25 8.41 -2.42
CA LEU A 109 0.17 7.21 -1.57
C LEU A 109 1.36 7.07 -0.63
N VAL A 110 2.58 7.48 -1.04
CA VAL A 110 3.74 7.53 -0.13
C VAL A 110 3.44 8.35 1.12
N LEU A 111 2.82 9.53 0.97
CA LEU A 111 2.50 10.37 2.11
C LEU A 111 1.31 9.82 2.90
N ALA A 112 0.31 9.29 2.22
CA ALA A 112 -0.88 8.70 2.85
C ALA A 112 -0.53 7.61 3.87
N GLN A 113 0.55 6.84 3.66
CA GLN A 113 0.95 5.75 4.55
C GLN A 113 1.10 6.16 6.03
N PHE A 114 1.48 7.39 6.28
CA PHE A 114 1.63 7.92 7.64
C PHE A 114 0.75 9.13 7.94
N LEU A 115 0.06 9.68 6.95
CA LEU A 115 -0.89 10.77 7.17
C LEU A 115 -2.31 10.25 7.44
N TRP A 116 -2.63 9.05 6.98
CA TRP A 116 -3.91 8.39 7.26
C TRP A 116 -3.70 7.33 8.35
N PHE A 117 -4.48 7.45 9.42
CA PHE A 117 -4.31 6.58 10.59
C PHE A 117 -4.59 5.10 10.26
N ASP A 118 -5.51 4.81 9.36
CA ASP A 118 -5.82 3.45 8.93
C ASP A 118 -4.67 2.82 8.12
N GLN A 119 -3.99 3.60 7.28
CA GLN A 119 -2.78 3.15 6.59
C GLN A 119 -1.63 2.90 7.58
N TYR A 120 -1.47 3.79 8.58
CA TYR A 120 -0.48 3.56 9.63
C TYR A 120 -0.80 2.30 10.46
N GLU A 121 -2.05 2.06 10.81
CA GLU A 121 -2.46 0.84 11.55
C GLU A 121 -2.15 -0.44 10.77
N ARG A 122 -2.24 -0.43 9.43
CA ARG A 122 -1.86 -1.57 8.58
C ARG A 122 -0.36 -1.83 8.64
N ILE A 123 0.48 -0.80 8.45
CA ILE A 123 1.94 -0.98 8.55
C ILE A 123 2.38 -1.33 9.98
N LEU A 124 1.73 -0.78 10.99
CA LEU A 124 2.00 -1.13 12.38
C LEU A 124 1.73 -2.61 12.65
N PHE A 125 0.57 -3.13 12.21
CA PHE A 125 0.23 -4.55 12.33
C PHE A 125 1.24 -5.45 11.60
N PHE A 126 1.68 -5.04 10.42
CA PHE A 126 2.74 -5.74 9.69
C PHE A 126 4.05 -5.79 10.47
N VAL A 127 4.55 -4.63 10.93
CA VAL A 127 5.82 -4.52 11.65
C VAL A 127 5.80 -5.30 12.98
N GLU A 128 4.68 -5.27 13.70
CA GLU A 128 4.51 -6.02 14.95
C GLU A 128 4.56 -7.53 14.76
N ASN A 129 4.13 -8.03 13.60
CA ASN A 129 3.92 -9.45 13.36
C ASN A 129 4.93 -10.11 12.42
N ILE A 130 5.57 -9.36 11.53
CA ILE A 130 6.42 -9.94 10.47
C ILE A 130 7.53 -10.84 11.03
N ASN A 131 8.21 -10.44 12.11
CA ASN A 131 9.25 -11.24 12.73
C ASN A 131 8.71 -12.54 13.34
N LYS A 132 7.46 -12.55 13.82
CA LYS A 132 6.82 -13.74 14.38
C LYS A 132 6.62 -14.83 13.33
N TYR A 133 6.24 -14.41 12.10
CA TYR A 133 5.81 -15.32 11.07
C TYR A 133 6.81 -15.54 9.94
N ALA A 134 7.77 -14.63 9.74
CA ALA A 134 8.70 -14.68 8.61
C ALA A 134 10.17 -14.90 9.00
N LYS A 135 10.53 -14.87 10.31
CA LYS A 135 11.94 -14.91 10.77
C LYS A 135 12.74 -16.14 10.31
N ASP A 136 12.07 -17.29 10.20
CA ASP A 136 12.72 -18.56 9.84
C ASP A 136 12.62 -18.84 8.32
N GLY A 137 11.99 -17.95 7.57
CA GLY A 137 11.84 -18.03 6.12
C GLY A 137 13.14 -17.68 5.38
N LYS A 138 13.20 -18.04 4.10
CA LYS A 138 14.32 -17.75 3.20
C LYS A 138 13.93 -16.90 2.02
N LYS A 139 12.65 -16.91 1.64
CA LYS A 139 12.14 -16.21 0.47
C LYS A 139 10.92 -15.37 0.82
N TYR A 140 10.99 -14.10 0.48
CA TYR A 140 9.93 -13.12 0.66
C TYR A 140 9.47 -12.57 -0.71
N LEU A 141 8.17 -12.46 -0.89
CA LEU A 141 7.57 -11.84 -2.06
C LEU A 141 6.64 -10.71 -1.65
N GLU A 142 6.73 -9.55 -2.30
CA GLU A 142 5.72 -8.51 -2.26
C GLU A 142 5.01 -8.40 -3.60
N ILE A 143 3.67 -8.42 -3.58
CA ILE A 143 2.80 -8.31 -4.74
C ILE A 143 2.15 -6.92 -4.74
N GLY A 144 2.27 -6.18 -5.84
CA GLY A 144 1.75 -4.82 -5.94
C GLY A 144 2.48 -3.87 -4.99
N GLY A 145 3.81 -3.92 -4.98
CA GLY A 145 4.64 -3.23 -3.98
C GLY A 145 4.57 -1.70 -4.01
N GLY A 146 4.03 -1.13 -5.07
CA GLY A 146 3.69 0.30 -5.16
C GLY A 146 4.85 1.23 -4.77
N HIS A 147 4.76 1.83 -3.59
CA HIS A 147 5.77 2.72 -3.02
C HIS A 147 6.87 2.00 -2.23
N GLY A 148 6.80 0.67 -2.08
CA GLY A 148 7.83 -0.16 -1.46
C GLY A 148 7.95 -0.09 0.06
N LEU A 149 6.94 0.40 0.79
CA LEU A 149 7.02 0.54 2.26
C LEU A 149 7.15 -0.82 2.96
N TYR A 150 6.29 -1.79 2.61
CA TYR A 150 6.35 -3.12 3.23
C TYR A 150 7.67 -3.82 2.92
N MET A 151 8.13 -3.78 1.66
CA MET A 151 9.44 -4.30 1.27
C MET A 151 10.59 -3.62 2.04
N ASN A 152 10.53 -2.30 2.20
CA ASN A 152 11.52 -1.56 2.97
C ASN A 152 11.61 -2.06 4.41
N GLU A 153 10.46 -2.25 5.06
CA GLU A 153 10.41 -2.75 6.44
C GLU A 153 10.82 -4.23 6.52
N ALA A 154 10.37 -5.07 5.58
CA ALA A 154 10.78 -6.47 5.50
C ALA A 154 12.31 -6.61 5.37
N VAL A 155 12.93 -5.84 4.47
CA VAL A 155 14.38 -5.84 4.26
C VAL A 155 15.17 -5.39 5.50
N ASN A 156 14.62 -4.50 6.31
CA ASN A 156 15.25 -4.01 7.52
C ASN A 156 15.07 -4.98 8.71
N LEU A 157 13.92 -5.65 8.79
CA LEU A 157 13.54 -6.50 9.93
C LEU A 157 13.95 -7.96 9.75
N LEU A 158 13.92 -8.48 8.53
CA LEU A 158 14.15 -9.90 8.23
C LEU A 158 15.59 -10.12 7.74
N THR A 159 16.53 -10.30 8.66
CA THR A 159 17.96 -10.48 8.34
C THR A 159 18.27 -11.84 7.73
N GLU A 160 17.47 -12.87 8.02
CA GLU A 160 17.69 -14.26 7.59
C GLU A 160 17.07 -14.57 6.22
N ILE A 161 16.26 -13.66 5.67
CA ILE A 161 15.72 -13.80 4.30
C ILE A 161 16.86 -13.60 3.29
N GLU A 162 17.02 -14.61 2.44
CA GLU A 162 18.08 -14.64 1.41
C GLU A 162 17.62 -14.03 0.08
N LYS A 163 16.30 -14.04 -0.17
CA LYS A 163 15.71 -13.58 -1.42
C LYS A 163 14.49 -12.71 -1.15
N PHE A 164 14.54 -11.47 -1.65
CA PHE A 164 13.43 -10.54 -1.67
C PHE A 164 13.04 -10.28 -3.11
N ASP A 165 11.81 -10.61 -3.48
CA ASP A 165 11.23 -10.34 -4.78
C ASP A 165 10.05 -9.37 -4.62
N LEU A 166 9.94 -8.38 -5.50
CA LEU A 166 8.84 -7.46 -5.61
C LEU A 166 8.30 -7.51 -7.03
N VAL A 167 7.01 -7.80 -7.19
CA VAL A 167 6.34 -7.85 -8.48
C VAL A 167 5.25 -6.80 -8.55
N ASP A 168 5.24 -6.04 -9.63
CA ASP A 168 4.25 -5.02 -9.92
C ASP A 168 3.98 -4.96 -11.43
N ILE A 169 2.81 -4.48 -11.82
CA ILE A 169 2.41 -4.28 -13.22
C ILE A 169 2.81 -2.90 -13.74
N SER A 170 3.12 -1.96 -12.86
CA SER A 170 3.45 -0.58 -13.17
C SER A 170 4.95 -0.33 -13.08
N GLN A 171 5.56 0.11 -14.18
CA GLN A 171 6.97 0.53 -14.18
C GLN A 171 7.19 1.73 -13.26
N SER A 172 6.27 2.67 -13.23
CA SER A 172 6.35 3.86 -12.34
C SER A 172 6.39 3.48 -10.87
N SER A 173 5.61 2.46 -10.48
CA SER A 173 5.60 1.91 -9.11
C SER A 173 6.95 1.26 -8.79
N LEU A 174 7.45 0.41 -9.68
CA LEU A 174 8.76 -0.25 -9.49
C LEU A 174 9.90 0.75 -9.37
N ASP A 175 9.94 1.76 -10.24
CA ASP A 175 10.98 2.81 -10.23
C ASP A 175 10.94 3.60 -8.90
N LEU A 176 9.75 3.89 -8.39
CA LEU A 176 9.55 4.56 -7.11
C LEU A 176 10.01 3.67 -5.94
N ALA A 177 9.56 2.41 -5.90
CA ALA A 177 9.92 1.46 -4.86
C ALA A 177 11.43 1.22 -4.83
N GLU A 178 12.06 0.93 -5.98
CA GLU A 178 13.51 0.72 -6.10
C GLU A 178 14.27 1.96 -5.63
N GLY A 179 13.82 3.14 -6.05
CA GLY A 179 14.45 4.40 -5.67
C GLY A 179 14.36 4.71 -4.18
N ILE A 180 13.25 4.42 -3.51
CA ILE A 180 13.08 4.63 -2.06
C ILE A 180 13.83 3.57 -1.26
N ILE A 181 13.67 2.30 -1.60
CA ILE A 181 14.30 1.17 -0.88
C ILE A 181 15.82 1.26 -1.01
N ASN A 182 16.32 1.52 -2.23
CA ASN A 182 17.74 1.69 -2.54
C ASN A 182 18.63 0.56 -1.93
N LYS A 183 18.21 -0.71 -2.08
CA LYS A 183 18.89 -1.90 -1.58
C LYS A 183 19.13 -2.91 -2.70
N THR A 184 20.35 -3.39 -2.84
CA THR A 184 20.76 -4.33 -3.89
C THR A 184 20.22 -5.75 -3.75
N LYS A 185 19.66 -6.09 -2.59
CA LYS A 185 19.16 -7.45 -2.32
C LYS A 185 17.70 -7.68 -2.73
N VAL A 186 17.02 -6.67 -3.28
CA VAL A 186 15.65 -6.77 -3.77
C VAL A 186 15.66 -6.95 -5.29
N ASN A 187 14.93 -7.93 -5.78
CA ASN A 187 14.72 -8.12 -7.21
C ASN A 187 13.36 -7.55 -7.59
N TYR A 188 13.31 -6.75 -8.64
CA TYR A 188 12.10 -6.08 -9.13
C TYR A 188 11.64 -6.73 -10.43
N PHE A 189 10.33 -7.02 -10.54
CA PHE A 189 9.74 -7.70 -11.69
C PHE A 189 8.53 -6.91 -12.20
N LEU A 190 8.64 -6.37 -13.40
CA LEU A 190 7.51 -5.80 -14.15
C LEU A 190 6.73 -6.94 -14.78
N LYS A 191 5.72 -7.43 -14.05
CA LYS A 191 4.90 -8.57 -14.50
C LYS A 191 3.52 -8.55 -13.86
N ASN A 192 2.55 -9.08 -14.59
CA ASN A 192 1.30 -9.51 -13.99
C ASN A 192 1.57 -10.73 -13.10
N ILE A 193 1.01 -10.74 -11.88
CA ILE A 193 1.20 -11.82 -10.91
C ILE A 193 0.73 -13.18 -11.45
N PHE A 194 -0.27 -13.20 -12.31
CA PHE A 194 -0.75 -14.45 -12.94
C PHE A 194 0.30 -15.09 -13.86
N ASP A 195 1.21 -14.29 -14.43
CA ASP A 195 2.32 -14.74 -15.29
C ASP A 195 3.64 -14.91 -14.49
N PHE A 196 3.58 -14.72 -13.17
CA PHE A 196 4.78 -14.75 -12.35
C PHE A 196 5.08 -16.17 -11.87
N ARG A 197 6.28 -16.65 -12.13
CA ARG A 197 7.03 -17.82 -11.65
C ARG A 197 6.19 -18.94 -10.98
N GLU A 198 5.63 -19.84 -11.78
CA GLU A 198 4.88 -21.01 -11.27
C GLU A 198 5.76 -22.05 -10.55
N SER A 199 7.08 -22.01 -10.75
CA SER A 199 8.04 -22.98 -10.20
C SER A 199 8.69 -22.57 -8.88
N GLU A 200 8.44 -21.37 -8.40
CA GLU A 200 9.00 -20.88 -7.12
C GLU A 200 7.91 -20.66 -6.09
N THR A 201 8.21 -21.01 -4.85
CA THR A 201 7.35 -20.75 -3.70
C THR A 201 8.08 -19.90 -2.66
N TYR A 202 7.31 -19.19 -1.84
CA TYR A 202 7.78 -18.22 -0.86
C TYR A 202 7.33 -18.60 0.54
N ASP A 203 8.16 -18.26 1.52
CA ASP A 203 7.86 -18.52 2.92
C ASP A 203 6.97 -17.42 3.51
N PHE A 204 7.09 -16.21 2.97
CA PHE A 204 6.22 -15.09 3.32
C PHE A 204 5.86 -14.26 2.09
N ILE A 205 4.56 -13.97 1.96
CA ILE A 205 4.04 -13.10 0.89
C ILE A 205 3.33 -11.90 1.52
N THR A 206 3.60 -10.71 1.02
CA THR A 206 2.87 -9.49 1.36
C THR A 206 2.09 -9.02 0.16
N MET A 207 0.82 -8.67 0.37
CA MET A 207 -0.04 -8.03 -0.63
C MET A 207 -0.92 -7.00 0.08
N GLY A 208 -0.56 -5.74 -0.07
CA GLY A 208 -1.27 -4.62 0.53
C GLY A 208 -2.08 -3.84 -0.49
N GLU A 209 -3.40 -3.75 -0.31
CA GLU A 209 -4.28 -2.95 -1.16
C GLU A 209 -4.16 -3.32 -2.65
N VAL A 210 -4.42 -4.58 -2.98
CA VAL A 210 -4.39 -5.11 -4.37
C VAL A 210 -5.65 -5.88 -4.72
N LEU A 211 -6.33 -6.52 -3.75
CA LEU A 211 -7.52 -7.34 -4.03
C LEU A 211 -8.67 -6.55 -4.65
N GLU A 212 -8.79 -5.29 -4.32
CA GLU A 212 -9.80 -4.37 -4.85
C GLU A 212 -9.53 -3.90 -6.29
N HIS A 213 -8.31 -4.13 -6.79
CA HIS A 213 -7.90 -3.71 -8.14
C HIS A 213 -8.09 -4.78 -9.22
N VAL A 214 -8.66 -5.93 -8.87
CA VAL A 214 -8.91 -7.02 -9.83
C VAL A 214 -10.40 -7.33 -9.92
N GLU A 215 -10.84 -7.86 -11.06
CA GLU A 215 -12.23 -8.28 -11.27
C GLU A 215 -12.57 -9.56 -10.50
N GLU A 216 -11.59 -10.44 -10.33
CA GLU A 216 -11.74 -11.78 -9.75
C GLU A 216 -10.78 -11.99 -8.56
N PRO A 217 -11.06 -11.39 -7.38
CA PRO A 217 -10.16 -11.48 -6.22
C PRO A 217 -9.89 -12.92 -5.76
N LEU A 218 -10.87 -13.82 -5.88
CA LEU A 218 -10.69 -15.22 -5.55
C LEU A 218 -9.61 -15.88 -6.42
N SER A 219 -9.56 -15.55 -7.70
CA SER A 219 -8.53 -16.05 -8.62
C SER A 219 -7.13 -15.57 -8.21
N LEU A 220 -7.03 -14.32 -7.77
CA LEU A 220 -5.77 -13.77 -7.24
C LEU A 220 -5.36 -14.47 -5.93
N LEU A 221 -6.29 -14.68 -5.01
CA LEU A 221 -6.02 -15.42 -3.78
C LEU A 221 -5.56 -16.86 -4.04
N ASN A 222 -6.19 -17.56 -5.00
CA ASN A 222 -5.76 -18.89 -5.42
C ASN A 222 -4.32 -18.88 -5.99
N LYS A 223 -3.96 -17.84 -6.77
CA LYS A 223 -2.59 -17.68 -7.27
C LYS A 223 -1.60 -17.46 -6.13
N ILE A 224 -1.94 -16.65 -5.14
CA ILE A 224 -1.09 -16.42 -3.96
C ILE A 224 -0.90 -17.71 -3.18
N ASN A 225 -1.97 -18.49 -2.95
CA ASN A 225 -1.88 -19.78 -2.27
C ASN A 225 -0.92 -20.74 -2.99
N GLN A 226 -0.94 -20.77 -4.33
CA GLN A 226 0.00 -21.57 -5.13
C GLN A 226 1.46 -21.11 -5.01
N LEU A 227 1.70 -19.83 -4.75
CA LEU A 227 3.05 -19.28 -4.57
C LEU A 227 3.57 -19.43 -3.13
N LEU A 228 2.73 -19.78 -2.15
CA LEU A 228 3.16 -20.06 -0.79
C LEU A 228 3.78 -21.46 -0.64
N ASN A 229 4.82 -21.56 0.16
CA ASN A 229 5.28 -22.81 0.72
C ASN A 229 4.20 -23.44 1.62
N LYS A 230 4.30 -24.76 1.88
CA LYS A 230 3.30 -25.50 2.67
C LYS A 230 2.94 -24.86 4.01
N ASP A 231 3.93 -24.30 4.69
CA ASP A 231 3.77 -23.63 5.99
C ASP A 231 4.02 -22.11 5.87
N GLY A 232 3.93 -21.60 4.64
CA GLY A 232 4.13 -20.17 4.34
C GLY A 232 2.99 -19.31 4.85
N VAL A 233 3.29 -18.06 5.17
CA VAL A 233 2.31 -17.09 5.69
C VAL A 233 2.14 -15.95 4.69
N CYS A 234 0.90 -15.45 4.57
CA CYS A 234 0.57 -14.30 3.75
C CYS A 234 0.03 -13.17 4.61
N TYR A 235 0.54 -11.95 4.40
CA TYR A 235 -0.05 -10.72 4.92
C TYR A 235 -0.85 -10.04 3.81
N ILE A 236 -2.13 -9.85 4.02
CA ILE A 236 -3.05 -9.26 3.04
C ILE A 236 -3.81 -8.10 3.69
N THR A 237 -3.89 -6.98 2.99
CA THR A 237 -4.82 -5.90 3.34
C THR A 237 -5.71 -5.56 2.15
N THR A 238 -6.95 -5.16 2.43
CA THR A 238 -7.89 -4.67 1.43
C THR A 238 -8.93 -3.79 2.11
N PRO A 239 -9.42 -2.73 1.46
CA PRO A 239 -10.41 -1.85 2.04
C PRO A 239 -11.84 -2.34 1.79
N ILE A 240 -12.76 -1.84 2.60
CA ILE A 240 -14.20 -2.01 2.45
C ILE A 240 -14.81 -0.65 2.18
N ASN A 241 -15.65 -0.53 1.15
CA ASN A 241 -16.36 0.72 0.79
C ASN A 241 -15.42 1.94 0.63
N ALA A 242 -14.28 1.76 -0.03
CA ALA A 242 -13.26 2.79 -0.22
C ALA A 242 -13.11 3.13 -1.71
N PRO A 243 -13.86 4.10 -2.23
CA PRO A 243 -13.78 4.48 -3.64
C PRO A 243 -12.45 5.21 -3.93
N MET A 244 -11.76 4.73 -4.97
CA MET A 244 -10.53 5.32 -5.52
C MET A 244 -10.59 5.24 -7.07
N ILE A 245 -9.68 5.96 -7.73
CA ILE A 245 -9.67 6.07 -9.20
C ILE A 245 -9.40 4.74 -9.93
N ASP A 246 -8.84 3.76 -9.23
CA ASP A 246 -8.36 2.47 -9.75
C ASP A 246 -9.02 1.26 -9.06
N HIS A 247 -9.94 1.45 -8.11
CA HIS A 247 -10.68 0.36 -7.50
C HIS A 247 -11.74 -0.21 -8.43
N ILE A 248 -11.84 -1.54 -8.48
CA ILE A 248 -12.73 -2.31 -9.35
C ILE A 248 -13.70 -3.14 -8.52
N TYR A 249 -13.18 -3.97 -7.60
CA TYR A 249 -13.99 -4.86 -6.77
C TYR A 249 -14.40 -4.18 -5.46
N LEU A 250 -15.71 -4.13 -5.22
CA LEU A 250 -16.29 -3.52 -4.02
C LEU A 250 -16.55 -4.59 -2.96
N PHE A 251 -15.70 -4.67 -1.94
CA PHE A 251 -16.00 -5.44 -0.74
C PHE A 251 -16.98 -4.70 0.13
N HIS A 252 -18.07 -5.38 0.55
CA HIS A 252 -19.15 -4.79 1.34
C HIS A 252 -18.97 -4.96 2.84
N ASN A 253 -18.30 -6.01 3.27
CA ASN A 253 -18.05 -6.31 4.68
C ASN A 253 -16.88 -7.30 4.86
N GLU A 254 -16.40 -7.39 6.09
CA GLU A 254 -15.28 -8.27 6.45
C GLU A 254 -15.61 -9.77 6.32
N THR A 255 -16.87 -10.16 6.43
CA THR A 255 -17.28 -11.56 6.28
C THR A 255 -17.06 -12.05 4.85
N GLU A 256 -17.36 -11.22 3.86
CA GLU A 256 -17.09 -11.51 2.45
C GLU A 256 -15.60 -11.81 2.21
N ILE A 257 -14.72 -11.01 2.82
CA ILE A 257 -13.26 -11.19 2.71
C ILE A 257 -12.83 -12.50 3.39
N ARG A 258 -13.31 -12.78 4.61
CA ARG A 258 -13.00 -14.03 5.33
C ARG A 258 -13.47 -15.27 4.57
N ASP A 259 -14.68 -15.22 4.01
CA ASP A 259 -15.23 -16.34 3.24
C ASP A 259 -14.41 -16.59 1.98
N MET A 260 -13.98 -15.54 1.31
CA MET A 260 -13.14 -15.64 0.10
C MET A 260 -11.75 -16.19 0.43
N LEU A 261 -11.12 -15.77 1.53
CA LEU A 261 -9.84 -16.31 2.01
C LEU A 261 -9.97 -17.81 2.34
N ASN A 262 -11.01 -18.20 3.06
CA ASN A 262 -11.29 -19.60 3.38
C ASN A 262 -11.53 -20.43 2.10
N GLN A 263 -12.27 -19.90 1.13
CA GLN A 263 -12.52 -20.57 -0.16
C GLN A 263 -11.22 -20.76 -0.96
N ALA A 264 -10.29 -19.82 -0.88
CA ALA A 264 -8.96 -19.93 -1.48
C ALA A 264 -8.00 -20.86 -0.71
N GLY A 265 -8.43 -21.44 0.42
CA GLY A 265 -7.66 -22.39 1.21
C GLY A 265 -6.73 -21.76 2.25
N PHE A 266 -6.94 -20.49 2.61
CA PHE A 266 -6.21 -19.86 3.70
C PHE A 266 -6.87 -20.12 5.05
N GLU A 267 -6.06 -20.27 6.08
CA GLU A 267 -6.46 -20.19 7.47
C GLU A 267 -6.07 -18.81 8.02
N ILE A 268 -7.04 -18.05 8.55
CA ILE A 268 -6.79 -16.74 9.15
C ILE A 268 -6.22 -16.94 10.55
N ILE A 269 -4.98 -16.59 10.76
CA ILE A 269 -4.29 -16.74 12.05
C ILE A 269 -4.34 -15.49 12.91
N GLU A 270 -4.36 -14.32 12.31
CA GLU A 270 -4.58 -13.03 12.98
C GLU A 270 -5.27 -12.04 12.03
N GLU A 271 -6.09 -11.15 12.57
CA GLU A 271 -6.71 -10.07 11.82
C GLU A 271 -6.79 -8.79 12.64
N ARG A 272 -6.78 -7.65 11.93
CA ARG A 272 -7.06 -6.32 12.48
C ARG A 272 -8.05 -5.61 11.57
N ILE A 273 -9.13 -5.11 12.14
CA ILE A 273 -10.13 -4.29 11.44
C ILE A 273 -9.97 -2.86 11.92
N VAL A 274 -9.79 -1.95 10.98
CA VAL A 274 -9.64 -0.52 11.24
C VAL A 274 -10.80 0.23 10.60
N ILE A 275 -11.53 1.02 11.38
CA ILE A 275 -12.63 1.84 10.88
C ILE A 275 -12.08 3.23 10.56
N SER A 276 -11.87 3.52 9.28
CA SER A 276 -11.28 4.79 8.81
C SER A 276 -12.21 6.00 9.01
N GLU A 277 -13.53 5.80 8.95
CA GLU A 277 -14.52 6.86 9.16
C GLU A 277 -15.66 6.35 10.03
N LYS A 278 -15.98 7.09 11.10
CA LYS A 278 -17.22 6.87 11.86
C LYS A 278 -18.34 7.60 11.14
N ILE A 279 -19.37 6.85 10.73
CA ILE A 279 -20.63 7.46 10.29
C ILE A 279 -21.22 8.15 11.53
N THR A 280 -21.14 9.48 11.56
CA THR A 280 -21.94 10.27 12.52
C THR A 280 -23.35 10.34 11.95
N GLU A 281 -24.31 9.73 12.67
CA GLU A 281 -25.76 9.87 12.40
C GLU A 281 -26.19 11.34 12.39
#